data_ee930645ac0e3c1a99d7b13a4bde6913
#
_entry.id   ee930645ac0e3c1a99d7b13a4bde6913
#
_cell.length_a   1.000
_cell.length_b   1.000
_cell.length_c   1.000
_cell.angle_alpha   90.00
_cell.angle_beta   90.00
_cell.angle_gamma   90.00
#
_symmetry.space_group_name_H-M   'P 1'
#
loop_
_entity.id
_entity.type
_entity.pdbx_description
1 polymer ?
#
loop_
_entity_poly.entity_id
_entity_poly.type
_entity_poly.pdbx_seq_one_letter_code
_entity_poly.pdbx_strand_id
1 'polypeptide(L)'
;MQIIHSRLCRFATHGRAIGATAIILTLFVTVQMAQAADGDLDPTFGTGGRVMTDLSRSTDLANAVAMQADGKLVVVGQTYKNNDYSDEDFAVARYNTDGTLDNTFGVRGKVRTDFPGLAAVPSAVVIQPDGKIVVAGGAFFLFTFAGDFKVVRYNPNGSLDTSFGDGGIVTTTFPQGSYAFDVTLQPDGQIIAAGTVFVAFAPGEQSDTDFALARYNLDGTPDATFGNGGQVSTDFVGMEDDAFSVLTQPDGKIVAVGSANDTATFYDFAAARYLSNGTIDTTFGVGGRVRTDFGGQNFDRARSAALQPDGRVVATGFATSQNGGTQNFAVARYTSNGILDTTFSSDGKTQIDFGNCCQSATKVLLQSDGKIITVGGSNGESSDDDFLLARLNRRGSLDTTFGVGGKVRTSFGDLNGGANGAAFQSDGKIVAVGWQATFTNQWTNFALARYLDSQ
;
A
#
# COMPACT_ATOMS: atom_id res chain seq x y z
N MET A 1 -18.54 -12.92 -38.00
CA MET A 1 -19.07 -12.58 -39.32
C MET A 1 -19.78 -13.81 -39.87
N GLN A 2 -21.05 -13.95 -39.54
CA GLN A 2 -21.91 -15.01 -40.05
C GLN A 2 -23.13 -14.39 -40.69
N ILE A 3 -23.23 -14.63 -42.00
CA ILE A 3 -24.28 -14.12 -42.90
C ILE A 3 -25.46 -15.09 -42.77
N ILE A 4 -26.61 -14.58 -42.33
CA ILE A 4 -27.89 -15.32 -42.39
C ILE A 4 -28.61 -14.94 -43.65
N HIS A 5 -28.73 -15.94 -44.56
CA HIS A 5 -29.53 -15.84 -45.77
C HIS A 5 -31.03 -16.01 -45.44
N SER A 6 -31.82 -15.02 -45.75
CA SER A 6 -33.29 -15.12 -45.76
C SER A 6 -33.79 -15.68 -47.09
N ARG A 7 -34.50 -16.83 -47.06
CA ARG A 7 -35.24 -17.33 -48.21
C ARG A 7 -36.61 -16.66 -48.30
N LEU A 8 -36.86 -16.01 -49.42
CA LEU A 8 -38.17 -15.55 -49.82
C LEU A 8 -38.96 -16.72 -50.42
N CYS A 9 -40.09 -17.09 -49.85
CA CYS A 9 -41.12 -17.92 -50.50
C CYS A 9 -42.11 -17.00 -51.18
N ARG A 10 -42.24 -17.14 -52.54
CA ARG A 10 -43.31 -16.52 -53.33
C ARG A 10 -44.55 -17.42 -53.25
N PHE A 11 -45.67 -16.86 -52.85
CA PHE A 11 -47.01 -17.37 -53.19
C PHE A 11 -47.76 -16.32 -53.99
N ALA A 12 -48.30 -16.77 -55.13
CA ALA A 12 -49.04 -15.96 -56.04
C ALA A 12 -50.55 -16.14 -55.80
N THR A 13 -51.25 -14.96 -55.94
CA THR A 13 -52.59 -14.70 -56.45
C THR A 13 -53.83 -15.19 -55.69
N HIS A 14 -54.71 -14.35 -55.26
CA HIS A 14 -56.01 -13.88 -55.77
C HIS A 14 -56.74 -13.00 -54.74
N GLY A 15 -57.03 -11.86 -55.14
CA GLY A 15 -57.95 -10.83 -54.82
C GLY A 15 -58.82 -10.83 -53.55
N ARG A 16 -58.65 -9.78 -52.78
CA ARG A 16 -59.65 -8.84 -52.23
C ARG A 16 -58.93 -7.83 -51.35
N ALA A 17 -59.11 -6.57 -51.68
CA ALA A 17 -58.57 -5.48 -50.86
C ALA A 17 -59.29 -5.41 -49.51
N ILE A 18 -58.60 -5.65 -48.47
CA ILE A 18 -58.95 -5.27 -47.10
C ILE A 18 -57.72 -4.46 -46.63
N GLY A 19 -57.92 -3.19 -46.31
CA GLY A 19 -56.85 -2.33 -45.82
C GLY A 19 -56.35 -2.83 -44.47
N ALA A 20 -55.17 -3.43 -44.49
CA ALA A 20 -54.43 -3.75 -43.31
C ALA A 20 -53.42 -2.64 -43.04
N THR A 21 -53.72 -1.80 -42.06
CA THR A 21 -52.73 -0.85 -41.51
C THR A 21 -51.65 -1.66 -40.81
N ALA A 22 -50.50 -1.80 -41.46
CA ALA A 22 -49.35 -2.43 -40.85
C ALA A 22 -48.77 -1.48 -39.77
N ILE A 23 -49.03 -1.76 -38.50
CA ILE A 23 -48.31 -1.13 -37.37
C ILE A 23 -46.94 -1.71 -37.35
N ILE A 24 -45.95 -0.95 -37.83
CA ILE A 24 -44.51 -1.30 -37.65
C ILE A 24 -44.17 -0.93 -36.20
N LEU A 25 -44.16 -1.92 -35.33
CA LEU A 25 -43.65 -1.81 -33.95
C LEU A 25 -42.11 -1.79 -34.02
N THR A 26 -41.54 -0.60 -34.05
CA THR A 26 -40.09 -0.42 -33.96
C THR A 26 -39.69 -0.67 -32.52
N LEU A 27 -39.14 -1.84 -32.21
CA LEU A 27 -38.57 -2.18 -30.91
C LEU A 27 -37.25 -1.38 -30.79
N PHE A 28 -37.28 -0.24 -30.10
CA PHE A 28 -36.07 0.43 -29.65
C PHE A 28 -35.48 -0.43 -28.49
N VAL A 29 -34.53 -1.27 -28.81
CA VAL A 29 -33.68 -1.86 -27.79
C VAL A 29 -32.72 -0.74 -27.36
N THR A 30 -33.06 -0.02 -26.30
CA THR A 30 -32.11 0.83 -25.60
C THR A 30 -31.12 -0.09 -24.92
N VAL A 31 -29.93 -0.24 -25.51
CA VAL A 31 -28.78 -0.79 -24.79
C VAL A 31 -28.44 0.23 -23.71
N GLN A 32 -28.96 0.01 -22.52
CA GLN A 32 -28.53 0.76 -21.36
C GLN A 32 -27.09 0.28 -21.10
N MET A 33 -26.10 1.08 -21.50
CA MET A 33 -24.73 0.86 -21.05
C MET A 33 -24.78 0.92 -19.52
N ALA A 34 -24.43 -0.17 -18.87
CA ALA A 34 -24.26 -0.16 -17.43
C ALA A 34 -23.26 0.96 -17.11
N GLN A 35 -23.70 1.92 -16.32
CA GLN A 35 -22.80 2.97 -15.84
C GLN A 35 -21.78 2.26 -14.95
N ALA A 36 -20.49 2.51 -15.22
CA ALA A 36 -19.41 1.96 -14.42
C ALA A 36 -19.59 2.40 -12.95
N ALA A 37 -19.49 1.44 -12.04
CA ALA A 37 -19.74 1.63 -10.62
C ALA A 37 -18.44 1.86 -9.85
N ASP A 38 -18.57 2.35 -8.63
CA ASP A 38 -17.44 2.42 -7.69
C ASP A 38 -16.80 1.04 -7.48
N GLY A 39 -15.49 0.97 -7.58
CA GLY A 39 -14.73 -0.27 -7.51
C GLY A 39 -14.51 -0.96 -8.86
N ASP A 40 -15.19 -0.53 -9.94
CA ASP A 40 -14.88 -1.03 -11.28
C ASP A 40 -13.50 -0.51 -11.74
N LEU A 41 -12.82 -1.31 -12.56
CA LEU A 41 -11.60 -0.86 -13.21
C LEU A 41 -11.88 0.30 -14.16
N ASP A 42 -11.04 1.33 -14.13
CA ASP A 42 -11.12 2.46 -15.04
C ASP A 42 -10.50 2.12 -16.40
N PRO A 43 -11.28 1.89 -17.46
CA PRO A 43 -10.76 1.46 -18.75
C PRO A 43 -9.87 2.50 -19.46
N THR A 44 -9.82 3.73 -18.95
CA THR A 44 -8.96 4.81 -19.49
C THR A 44 -7.53 4.78 -18.95
N PHE A 45 -7.20 3.82 -18.06
CA PHE A 45 -5.89 3.64 -17.49
C PHE A 45 -5.22 2.40 -18.08
N GLY A 46 -4.06 2.58 -18.70
CA GLY A 46 -3.31 1.49 -19.31
C GLY A 46 -4.15 0.66 -20.29
N THR A 47 -4.23 -0.63 -20.05
CA THR A 47 -5.05 -1.55 -20.82
C THR A 47 -6.17 -2.11 -19.96
N GLY A 48 -7.39 -1.62 -20.15
CA GLY A 48 -8.55 -2.06 -19.38
C GLY A 48 -8.43 -1.85 -17.87
N GLY A 49 -7.82 -0.74 -17.46
CA GLY A 49 -7.64 -0.36 -16.06
C GLY A 49 -6.37 -0.90 -15.42
N ARG A 50 -5.50 -1.54 -16.17
CA ARG A 50 -4.29 -2.22 -15.67
C ARG A 50 -3.04 -1.80 -16.41
N VAL A 51 -1.91 -1.79 -15.71
CA VAL A 51 -0.57 -1.56 -16.27
C VAL A 51 0.37 -2.62 -15.73
N MET A 52 1.20 -3.19 -16.57
CA MET A 52 2.34 -4.01 -16.19
C MET A 52 3.62 -3.39 -16.73
N THR A 53 4.65 -3.32 -15.91
CA THR A 53 5.93 -2.70 -16.28
C THR A 53 7.08 -3.58 -15.87
N ASP A 54 7.79 -4.10 -16.86
CA ASP A 54 9.10 -4.72 -16.69
C ASP A 54 10.16 -3.62 -16.60
N LEU A 55 10.89 -3.56 -15.51
CA LEU A 55 11.95 -2.56 -15.29
C LEU A 55 13.30 -3.02 -15.78
N SER A 56 13.63 -4.30 -15.61
CA SER A 56 14.99 -4.81 -15.75
C SER A 56 15.12 -6.11 -16.54
N ARG A 57 14.02 -6.71 -17.00
CA ARG A 57 13.93 -8.09 -17.53
C ARG A 57 14.30 -9.13 -16.46
N SER A 58 13.92 -8.85 -15.24
CA SER A 58 14.11 -9.66 -14.04
C SER A 58 12.90 -9.54 -13.13
N THR A 59 12.99 -10.02 -11.89
CA THR A 59 11.95 -9.83 -10.89
C THR A 59 11.90 -8.37 -10.45
N ASP A 60 10.73 -7.76 -10.56
CA ASP A 60 10.44 -6.40 -10.15
C ASP A 60 9.19 -6.40 -9.24
N LEU A 61 9.24 -5.74 -8.08
CA LEU A 61 8.17 -5.70 -7.09
C LEU A 61 7.90 -4.25 -6.69
N ALA A 62 6.72 -3.72 -7.03
CA ALA A 62 6.31 -2.40 -6.55
C ALA A 62 5.83 -2.48 -5.10
N ASN A 63 6.30 -1.58 -4.24
CA ASN A 63 6.00 -1.56 -2.81
C ASN A 63 5.12 -0.37 -2.41
N ALA A 64 5.35 0.80 -3.00
CA ALA A 64 4.60 1.99 -2.65
C ALA A 64 4.36 2.92 -3.85
N VAL A 65 3.36 3.81 -3.70
CA VAL A 65 3.01 4.82 -4.69
C VAL A 65 2.67 6.14 -4.02
N ALA A 66 3.12 7.24 -4.60
CA ALA A 66 2.71 8.59 -4.24
C ALA A 66 2.27 9.36 -5.49
N MET A 67 1.26 10.23 -5.32
CA MET A 67 0.80 11.12 -6.38
C MET A 67 1.51 12.46 -6.29
N GLN A 68 1.99 12.96 -7.42
CA GLN A 68 2.51 14.33 -7.56
C GLN A 68 1.38 15.33 -7.79
N ALA A 69 1.65 16.60 -7.57
CA ALA A 69 0.66 17.68 -7.73
C ALA A 69 0.09 17.79 -9.16
N ASP A 70 0.85 17.35 -10.17
CA ASP A 70 0.43 17.29 -11.58
C ASP A 70 -0.37 16.02 -11.94
N GLY A 71 -0.69 15.18 -10.95
CA GLY A 71 -1.45 13.95 -11.10
C GLY A 71 -0.63 12.74 -11.57
N LYS A 72 0.67 12.90 -11.80
CA LYS A 72 1.56 11.77 -12.10
C LYS A 72 1.78 10.90 -10.88
N LEU A 73 2.04 9.63 -11.13
CA LEU A 73 2.27 8.63 -10.09
C LEU A 73 3.75 8.26 -10.03
N VAL A 74 4.33 8.36 -8.84
CA VAL A 74 5.68 7.86 -8.55
C VAL A 74 5.53 6.54 -7.81
N VAL A 75 5.97 5.47 -8.43
CA VAL A 75 5.92 4.11 -7.88
C VAL A 75 7.35 3.68 -7.53
N VAL A 76 7.53 3.19 -6.32
CA VAL A 76 8.83 2.68 -5.85
C VAL A 76 8.73 1.20 -5.53
N GLY A 77 9.83 0.52 -5.69
CA GLY A 77 9.95 -0.89 -5.42
C GLY A 77 11.35 -1.40 -5.71
N GLN A 78 11.54 -2.69 -5.63
CA GLN A 78 12.83 -3.33 -5.89
C GLN A 78 12.91 -3.91 -7.29
N THR A 79 14.11 -3.97 -7.80
CA THR A 79 14.46 -4.63 -9.06
C THR A 79 15.74 -5.42 -8.87
N TYR A 80 15.80 -6.61 -9.49
CA TYR A 80 16.97 -7.48 -9.42
C TYR A 80 17.83 -7.28 -10.66
N LYS A 81 19.14 -7.37 -10.51
CA LYS A 81 20.06 -7.30 -11.64
C LYS A 81 20.39 -8.69 -12.16
N ASN A 82 20.08 -8.93 -13.44
CA ASN A 82 20.42 -10.20 -14.11
C ASN A 82 19.88 -11.45 -13.39
N ASN A 83 18.75 -11.36 -12.68
CA ASN A 83 18.20 -12.41 -11.81
C ASN A 83 19.12 -12.83 -10.66
N ASP A 84 20.02 -11.96 -10.28
CA ASP A 84 20.83 -12.17 -9.10
C ASP A 84 20.07 -11.63 -7.87
N TYR A 85 19.51 -12.53 -7.09
CA TYR A 85 18.78 -12.20 -5.86
C TYR A 85 19.69 -11.57 -4.78
N SER A 86 21.00 -11.52 -5.01
CA SER A 86 21.94 -10.83 -4.13
C SER A 86 22.20 -9.37 -4.52
N ASP A 87 21.63 -8.91 -5.64
CA ASP A 87 21.82 -7.55 -6.18
C ASP A 87 20.45 -6.90 -6.43
N GLU A 88 19.75 -6.64 -5.30
CA GLU A 88 18.49 -5.90 -5.27
C GLU A 88 18.77 -4.41 -5.15
N ASP A 89 18.07 -3.60 -5.92
CA ASP A 89 18.23 -2.15 -5.94
C ASP A 89 16.91 -1.41 -5.80
N PHE A 90 17.00 -0.15 -5.34
CA PHE A 90 15.85 0.75 -5.39
C PHE A 90 15.49 1.05 -6.84
N ALA A 91 14.24 0.79 -7.18
CA ALA A 91 13.64 1.16 -8.45
C ALA A 91 12.56 2.22 -8.25
N VAL A 92 12.57 3.24 -9.10
CA VAL A 92 11.53 4.28 -9.14
C VAL A 92 11.01 4.38 -10.56
N ALA A 93 9.71 4.29 -10.73
CA ALA A 93 9.05 4.50 -12.02
C ALA A 93 8.03 5.63 -11.91
N ARG A 94 7.97 6.51 -12.92
CA ARG A 94 6.95 7.55 -12.98
C ARG A 94 5.97 7.31 -14.11
N TYR A 95 4.69 7.41 -13.80
CA TYR A 95 3.60 7.21 -14.75
C TYR A 95 2.80 8.50 -14.92
N ASN A 96 2.35 8.73 -16.15
CA ASN A 96 1.36 9.75 -16.46
C ASN A 96 -0.02 9.35 -15.87
N THR A 97 -0.95 10.28 -15.89
CA THR A 97 -2.32 10.08 -15.37
C THR A 97 -3.10 8.96 -16.08
N ASP A 98 -2.70 8.58 -17.28
CA ASP A 98 -3.29 7.50 -18.09
C ASP A 98 -2.61 6.14 -17.88
N GLY A 99 -1.57 6.06 -17.02
CA GLY A 99 -0.81 4.83 -16.74
C GLY A 99 0.36 4.57 -17.69
N THR A 100 0.61 5.43 -18.67
CA THR A 100 1.82 5.33 -19.51
C THR A 100 3.06 5.81 -18.75
N LEU A 101 4.24 5.25 -19.03
CA LEU A 101 5.49 5.74 -18.45
C LEU A 101 5.78 7.16 -18.89
N ASP A 102 6.18 8.03 -17.94
CA ASP A 102 6.60 9.38 -18.21
C ASP A 102 8.08 9.42 -18.67
N ASN A 103 8.29 9.47 -19.96
CA ASN A 103 9.62 9.45 -20.57
C ASN A 103 10.53 10.65 -20.21
N THR A 104 9.99 11.67 -19.52
CA THR A 104 10.76 12.83 -19.05
C THR A 104 11.43 12.57 -17.68
N PHE A 105 11.15 11.43 -17.05
CA PHE A 105 11.68 11.03 -15.76
C PHE A 105 12.80 9.99 -15.94
N GLY A 106 13.97 10.25 -15.36
CA GLY A 106 15.11 9.33 -15.43
C GLY A 106 15.44 8.85 -16.84
N VAL A 107 15.54 7.54 -17.01
CA VAL A 107 15.73 6.91 -18.30
C VAL A 107 14.44 6.23 -18.75
N ARG A 108 13.70 6.84 -19.67
CA ARG A 108 12.41 6.33 -20.20
C ARG A 108 11.38 6.03 -19.09
N GLY A 109 11.27 6.94 -18.13
CA GLY A 109 10.32 6.83 -17.04
C GLY A 109 10.80 6.04 -15.83
N LYS A 110 12.06 5.64 -15.78
CA LYS A 110 12.61 4.72 -14.78
C LYS A 110 13.92 5.25 -14.19
N VAL A 111 14.15 4.98 -12.92
CA VAL A 111 15.41 5.23 -12.21
C VAL A 111 15.75 3.97 -11.41
N ARG A 112 17.02 3.60 -11.38
CA ARG A 112 17.58 2.59 -10.51
C ARG A 112 18.67 3.22 -9.68
N THR A 113 18.68 2.97 -8.37
CA THR A 113 19.73 3.41 -7.45
C THR A 113 20.39 2.17 -6.87
N ASP A 114 21.65 1.99 -7.25
CA ASP A 114 22.49 0.85 -6.91
C ASP A 114 23.10 1.06 -5.51
N PHE A 115 23.10 0.00 -4.70
CA PHE A 115 23.78 -0.08 -3.39
C PHE A 115 24.80 -1.22 -3.42
N PRO A 116 26.00 -0.98 -3.94
CA PRO A 116 26.95 -2.04 -4.27
C PRO A 116 27.20 -3.03 -3.14
N GLY A 117 26.96 -4.33 -3.41
CA GLY A 117 27.17 -5.42 -2.45
C GLY A 117 26.11 -5.56 -1.37
N LEU A 118 25.01 -4.84 -1.46
CA LEU A 118 23.87 -4.93 -0.56
C LEU A 118 22.61 -5.30 -1.35
N ALA A 119 21.69 -6.01 -0.71
CA ALA A 119 20.32 -6.07 -1.16
C ALA A 119 19.58 -4.85 -0.61
N ALA A 120 18.94 -4.07 -1.49
CA ALA A 120 18.29 -2.82 -1.10
C ALA A 120 16.81 -2.81 -1.53
N VAL A 121 15.93 -2.62 -0.56
CA VAL A 121 14.47 -2.66 -0.76
C VAL A 121 13.85 -1.35 -0.30
N PRO A 122 13.26 -0.55 -1.22
CA PRO A 122 12.49 0.63 -0.86
C PRO A 122 11.10 0.21 -0.40
N SER A 123 10.63 0.78 0.69
CA SER A 123 9.34 0.43 1.30
C SER A 123 8.29 1.51 1.15
N ALA A 124 8.71 2.79 1.16
CA ALA A 124 7.77 3.92 1.15
C ALA A 124 8.28 5.10 0.34
N VAL A 125 7.36 5.94 -0.10
CA VAL A 125 7.64 7.15 -0.88
C VAL A 125 6.71 8.28 -0.48
N VAL A 126 7.27 9.49 -0.35
CA VAL A 126 6.51 10.74 -0.18
C VAL A 126 7.02 11.81 -1.14
N ILE A 127 6.14 12.72 -1.53
CA ILE A 127 6.46 13.87 -2.39
C ILE A 127 6.55 15.13 -1.53
N GLN A 128 7.68 15.83 -1.59
CA GLN A 128 7.85 17.13 -0.92
C GLN A 128 7.09 18.25 -1.67
N PRO A 129 6.72 19.35 -1.03
CA PRO A 129 6.01 20.46 -1.67
C PRO A 129 6.73 21.06 -2.89
N ASP A 130 8.06 20.95 -2.97
CA ASP A 130 8.89 21.39 -4.09
C ASP A 130 8.97 20.35 -5.23
N GLY A 131 8.24 19.23 -5.10
CA GLY A 131 8.18 18.14 -6.07
C GLY A 131 9.31 17.12 -5.96
N LYS A 132 10.24 17.28 -5.01
CA LYS A 132 11.26 16.26 -4.74
C LYS A 132 10.63 15.00 -4.18
N ILE A 133 11.25 13.86 -4.47
CA ILE A 133 10.75 12.54 -4.14
C ILE A 133 11.65 11.97 -3.04
N VAL A 134 11.09 11.65 -1.89
CA VAL A 134 11.80 11.01 -0.77
C VAL A 134 11.36 9.56 -0.68
N VAL A 135 12.31 8.65 -0.73
CA VAL A 135 12.10 7.20 -0.67
C VAL A 135 12.83 6.66 0.55
N ALA A 136 12.14 5.90 1.40
CA ALA A 136 12.74 5.20 2.52
C ALA A 136 12.67 3.68 2.33
N GLY A 137 13.65 2.98 2.89
CA GLY A 137 13.75 1.53 2.89
C GLY A 137 14.99 1.08 3.66
N GLY A 138 15.47 -0.11 3.36
CA GLY A 138 16.68 -0.65 3.95
C GLY A 138 17.65 -1.17 2.89
N ALA A 139 18.92 -1.25 3.25
CA ALA A 139 19.91 -2.00 2.51
C ALA A 139 20.71 -2.88 3.47
N PHE A 140 20.87 -4.14 3.16
CA PHE A 140 21.39 -5.15 4.07
C PHE A 140 22.27 -6.18 3.36
N PHE A 141 23.15 -6.82 4.13
CA PHE A 141 23.91 -7.96 3.66
C PHE A 141 23.05 -9.22 3.74
N LEU A 142 22.84 -9.92 2.63
CA LEU A 142 21.97 -11.10 2.54
C LEU A 142 22.24 -12.20 3.56
N PHE A 143 23.49 -12.37 3.96
CA PHE A 143 23.87 -13.48 4.87
C PHE A 143 23.82 -13.12 6.34
N THR A 144 23.75 -11.85 6.70
CA THR A 144 23.78 -11.41 8.10
C THR A 144 22.52 -10.63 8.50
N PHE A 145 21.68 -10.23 7.53
CA PHE A 145 20.54 -9.33 7.71
C PHE A 145 20.89 -8.00 8.43
N ALA A 146 22.19 -7.77 8.68
CA ALA A 146 22.67 -6.50 9.18
C ALA A 146 22.45 -5.43 8.10
N GLY A 147 21.57 -4.50 8.36
CA GLY A 147 21.16 -3.47 7.43
C GLY A 147 21.09 -2.10 8.09
N ASP A 148 20.87 -1.11 7.28
CA ASP A 148 20.68 0.27 7.69
C ASP A 148 19.41 0.86 7.09
N PHE A 149 18.81 1.84 7.78
CA PHE A 149 17.84 2.71 7.12
C PHE A 149 18.51 3.43 5.96
N LYS A 150 17.86 3.42 4.82
CA LYS A 150 18.24 4.23 3.65
C LYS A 150 17.13 5.21 3.35
N VAL A 151 17.47 6.50 3.30
CA VAL A 151 16.57 7.55 2.81
C VAL A 151 17.22 8.18 1.60
N VAL A 152 16.55 8.10 0.46
CA VAL A 152 17.05 8.59 -0.83
C VAL A 152 16.17 9.74 -1.30
N ARG A 153 16.78 10.85 -1.74
CA ARG A 153 16.02 11.96 -2.32
C ARG A 153 16.35 12.14 -3.78
N TYR A 154 15.30 12.23 -4.58
CA TYR A 154 15.40 12.50 -6.01
C TYR A 154 14.82 13.88 -6.33
N ASN A 155 15.40 14.53 -7.32
CA ASN A 155 14.82 15.70 -7.97
C ASN A 155 13.56 15.33 -8.75
N PRO A 156 12.68 16.29 -9.12
CA PRO A 156 11.47 16.02 -9.91
C PRO A 156 11.72 15.33 -11.26
N ASN A 157 12.94 15.39 -11.80
CA ASN A 157 13.32 14.70 -13.05
C ASN A 157 13.86 13.28 -12.84
N GLY A 158 13.97 12.81 -11.59
CA GLY A 158 14.48 11.48 -11.24
C GLY A 158 15.99 11.37 -11.01
N SER A 159 16.77 12.46 -11.16
CA SER A 159 18.18 12.47 -10.74
C SER A 159 18.29 12.50 -9.21
N LEU A 160 19.34 11.93 -8.64
CA LEU A 160 19.64 12.09 -7.21
C LEU A 160 19.81 13.58 -6.86
N ASP A 161 19.24 13.98 -5.74
CA ASP A 161 19.44 15.32 -5.20
C ASP A 161 20.70 15.36 -4.34
N THR A 162 21.81 15.75 -4.95
CA THR A 162 23.13 15.76 -4.31
C THR A 162 23.27 16.76 -3.16
N SER A 163 22.26 17.59 -2.91
CA SER A 163 22.20 18.49 -1.73
C SER A 163 21.63 17.79 -0.50
N PHE A 164 21.26 16.51 -0.59
CA PHE A 164 20.68 15.72 0.49
C PHE A 164 21.63 14.62 0.91
N GLY A 165 22.02 14.59 2.19
CA GLY A 165 22.92 13.59 2.72
C GLY A 165 24.23 13.47 1.95
N ASP A 166 24.66 12.26 1.68
CA ASP A 166 25.83 11.98 0.85
C ASP A 166 25.36 11.64 -0.57
N GLY A 167 25.48 12.61 -1.49
CA GLY A 167 25.13 12.44 -2.90
C GLY A 167 23.65 12.10 -3.19
N GLY A 168 22.73 12.44 -2.31
CA GLY A 168 21.30 12.14 -2.43
C GLY A 168 20.83 11.00 -1.53
N ILE A 169 21.72 10.43 -0.72
CA ILE A 169 21.45 9.25 0.11
C ILE A 169 21.82 9.55 1.56
N VAL A 170 20.94 9.21 2.47
CA VAL A 170 21.20 9.15 3.91
C VAL A 170 21.21 7.71 4.38
N THR A 171 22.26 7.36 5.10
CA THR A 171 22.38 6.06 5.79
C THR A 171 22.27 6.30 7.29
N THR A 172 21.33 5.63 7.95
CA THR A 172 21.22 5.68 9.40
C THR A 172 21.47 4.29 9.97
N THR A 173 22.57 4.17 10.68
CA THR A 173 23.01 2.93 11.29
C THR A 173 22.52 2.86 12.72
N PHE A 174 21.88 1.74 13.07
CA PHE A 174 21.62 1.32 14.44
C PHE A 174 22.59 0.18 14.83
N PRO A 175 22.94 0.03 16.11
CA PRO A 175 24.06 -0.82 16.50
C PRO A 175 24.02 -2.28 16.04
N GLN A 176 22.82 -2.86 15.91
CA GLN A 176 22.62 -4.28 15.51
C GLN A 176 22.01 -4.44 14.13
N GLY A 177 21.79 -3.32 13.42
CA GLY A 177 21.11 -3.27 12.13
C GLY A 177 19.67 -2.77 12.25
N SER A 178 19.11 -2.38 11.11
CA SER A 178 17.77 -1.77 11.05
C SER A 178 17.18 -1.82 9.65
N TYR A 179 15.87 -1.61 9.57
CA TYR A 179 15.15 -1.52 8.30
C TYR A 179 14.01 -0.52 8.39
N ALA A 180 13.91 0.45 7.45
CA ALA A 180 12.81 1.40 7.38
C ALA A 180 11.65 0.85 6.56
N PHE A 181 10.42 0.93 7.09
CA PHE A 181 9.20 0.48 6.42
C PHE A 181 8.33 1.64 5.91
N ASP A 182 8.40 2.80 6.55
CA ASP A 182 7.56 3.94 6.17
C ASP A 182 8.30 5.27 6.32
N VAL A 183 7.82 6.30 5.63
CA VAL A 183 8.35 7.67 5.67
C VAL A 183 7.21 8.68 5.60
N THR A 184 7.30 9.73 6.39
CA THR A 184 6.35 10.84 6.37
C THR A 184 7.07 12.18 6.46
N LEU A 185 6.37 13.24 6.08
CA LEU A 185 6.84 14.62 6.22
C LEU A 185 6.13 15.29 7.40
N GLN A 186 6.88 16.06 8.18
CA GLN A 186 6.30 16.96 9.15
C GLN A 186 5.88 18.29 8.48
N PRO A 187 5.01 19.09 9.11
CA PRO A 187 4.56 20.37 8.55
C PRO A 187 5.69 21.37 8.28
N ASP A 188 6.81 21.27 9.00
CA ASP A 188 8.02 22.07 8.82
C ASP A 188 8.96 21.52 7.73
N GLY A 189 8.59 20.40 7.09
CA GLY A 189 9.34 19.74 6.03
C GLY A 189 10.38 18.73 6.51
N GLN A 190 10.58 18.56 7.83
CA GLN A 190 11.43 17.50 8.35
C GLN A 190 10.89 16.12 7.94
N ILE A 191 11.80 15.17 7.76
CA ILE A 191 11.48 13.81 7.30
C ILE A 191 11.56 12.87 8.50
N ILE A 192 10.54 12.01 8.68
CA ILE A 192 10.57 10.94 9.67
C ILE A 192 10.48 9.62 8.93
N ALA A 193 11.47 8.73 9.12
CA ALA A 193 11.40 7.34 8.74
C ALA A 193 11.11 6.49 9.97
N ALA A 194 10.29 5.44 9.79
CA ALA A 194 9.98 4.47 10.84
C ALA A 194 10.20 3.04 10.33
N GLY A 195 10.51 2.15 11.25
CA GLY A 195 10.79 0.76 10.93
C GLY A 195 11.18 -0.05 12.16
N THR A 196 12.15 -0.91 12.00
CA THR A 196 12.64 -1.79 13.06
C THR A 196 14.14 -1.60 13.28
N VAL A 197 14.56 -1.78 14.52
CA VAL A 197 15.96 -1.93 14.91
C VAL A 197 16.16 -3.30 15.57
N PHE A 198 17.21 -4.02 15.19
CA PHE A 198 17.59 -5.26 15.85
C PHE A 198 18.26 -4.94 17.19
N VAL A 199 17.79 -5.56 18.29
CA VAL A 199 18.29 -5.35 19.64
C VAL A 199 19.26 -6.45 20.03
N ALA A 200 18.94 -7.71 19.68
CA ALA A 200 19.79 -8.87 19.86
C ALA A 200 19.71 -9.78 18.64
N PHE A 201 20.86 -10.16 18.16
CA PHE A 201 21.00 -11.16 17.09
C PHE A 201 22.07 -12.17 17.52
N ALA A 202 21.63 -13.24 18.20
CA ALA A 202 22.51 -14.37 18.51
C ALA A 202 22.18 -15.55 17.60
N PRO A 203 23.16 -16.20 16.97
CA PRO A 203 22.93 -17.37 16.13
C PRO A 203 22.18 -18.47 16.90
N GLY A 204 20.93 -18.77 16.45
CA GLY A 204 20.09 -19.81 17.04
C GLY A 204 19.10 -19.33 18.12
N GLU A 205 19.09 -18.04 18.45
CA GLU A 205 18.04 -17.40 19.25
C GLU A 205 17.03 -16.70 18.38
N GLN A 206 15.83 -16.42 18.91
CA GLN A 206 14.83 -15.63 18.18
C GLN A 206 15.31 -14.18 18.06
N SER A 207 15.05 -13.56 16.94
CA SER A 207 15.34 -12.14 16.72
C SER A 207 14.54 -11.29 17.70
N ASP A 208 15.19 -10.31 18.29
CA ASP A 208 14.55 -9.28 19.11
C ASP A 208 14.65 -7.96 18.36
N THR A 209 13.52 -7.32 18.13
CA THR A 209 13.43 -6.06 17.39
C THR A 209 12.55 -5.07 18.11
N ASP A 210 12.90 -3.78 18.03
CA ASP A 210 12.14 -2.67 18.57
C ASP A 210 11.60 -1.76 17.44
N PHE A 211 10.50 -1.04 17.73
CA PHE A 211 10.12 0.11 16.88
C PHE A 211 11.29 1.07 16.79
N ALA A 212 11.64 1.48 15.59
CA ALA A 212 12.67 2.48 15.33
C ALA A 212 12.11 3.67 14.58
N LEU A 213 12.50 4.89 14.99
CA LEU A 213 12.24 6.11 14.26
C LEU A 213 13.55 6.88 14.06
N ALA A 214 13.68 7.52 12.90
CA ALA A 214 14.77 8.46 12.64
C ALA A 214 14.21 9.74 12.03
N ARG A 215 14.68 10.91 12.50
CA ARG A 215 14.28 12.21 11.98
C ARG A 215 15.44 12.94 11.33
N TYR A 216 15.14 13.53 10.18
CA TYR A 216 16.13 14.23 9.36
C TYR A 216 15.69 15.66 9.08
N ASN A 217 16.68 16.57 9.05
CA ASN A 217 16.54 17.92 8.57
C ASN A 217 16.34 17.94 7.04
N LEU A 218 16.02 19.12 6.48
CA LEU A 218 15.76 19.32 5.06
C LEU A 218 16.96 18.94 4.15
N ASP A 219 18.18 18.97 4.68
CA ASP A 219 19.40 18.58 3.99
C ASP A 219 19.78 17.10 4.17
N GLY A 220 18.99 16.34 4.93
CA GLY A 220 19.22 14.93 5.23
C GLY A 220 20.14 14.67 6.43
N THR A 221 20.63 15.70 7.10
CA THR A 221 21.37 15.52 8.36
C THR A 221 20.44 15.01 9.46
N PRO A 222 20.89 14.12 10.37
CA PRO A 222 20.09 13.72 11.54
C PRO A 222 19.70 14.94 12.37
N ASP A 223 18.44 14.99 12.82
CA ASP A 223 18.00 16.05 13.72
C ASP A 223 18.36 15.72 15.16
N ALA A 224 19.43 16.29 15.67
CA ALA A 224 19.93 16.04 17.02
C ALA A 224 18.96 16.42 18.15
N THR A 225 17.86 17.16 17.86
CA THR A 225 16.83 17.51 18.84
C THR A 225 15.76 16.42 19.01
N PHE A 226 15.82 15.38 18.18
CA PHE A 226 14.88 14.27 18.21
C PHE A 226 15.52 13.04 18.86
N GLY A 227 14.92 12.55 19.95
CA GLY A 227 15.38 11.38 20.66
C GLY A 227 16.85 11.44 21.08
N ASN A 228 17.60 10.44 20.71
CA ASN A 228 19.06 10.39 20.91
C ASN A 228 19.76 10.60 19.56
N GLY A 229 20.21 11.84 19.30
CA GLY A 229 20.94 12.14 18.07
C GLY A 229 20.17 11.94 16.77
N GLY A 230 18.85 12.13 16.80
CA GLY A 230 17.96 11.94 15.65
C GLY A 230 17.26 10.57 15.61
N GLN A 231 17.46 9.73 16.60
CA GLN A 231 16.96 8.35 16.63
C GLN A 231 16.15 8.06 17.91
N VAL A 232 15.15 7.18 17.78
CA VAL A 232 14.33 6.66 18.88
C VAL A 232 14.15 5.16 18.65
N SER A 233 14.28 4.35 19.71
CA SER A 233 13.78 2.98 19.76
C SER A 233 12.71 2.84 20.85
N THR A 234 11.79 1.89 20.66
CA THR A 234 10.70 1.65 21.63
C THR A 234 10.36 0.17 21.67
N ASP A 235 10.68 -0.43 22.81
CA ASP A 235 10.36 -1.80 23.17
C ASP A 235 8.92 -1.88 23.74
N PHE A 236 8.11 -2.83 23.26
CA PHE A 236 6.78 -3.14 23.80
C PHE A 236 6.82 -4.27 24.83
N VAL A 237 7.99 -4.67 25.27
CA VAL A 237 8.21 -5.80 26.18
C VAL A 237 7.86 -7.13 25.51
N GLY A 238 8.77 -7.70 24.79
CA GLY A 238 8.54 -8.93 24.03
C GLY A 238 9.75 -9.35 23.23
N MET A 239 9.53 -9.83 22.02
CA MET A 239 10.59 -10.28 21.13
C MET A 239 10.68 -9.41 19.87
N GLU A 240 9.66 -9.40 19.03
CA GLU A 240 9.70 -8.69 17.74
C GLU A 240 8.66 -7.58 17.72
N ASP A 241 9.12 -6.34 17.66
CA ASP A 241 8.30 -5.14 17.55
C ASP A 241 8.69 -4.39 16.28
N ASP A 242 7.74 -4.21 15.35
CA ASP A 242 7.98 -3.58 14.05
C ASP A 242 7.04 -2.42 13.80
N ALA A 243 7.56 -1.22 13.50
CA ALA A 243 6.77 -0.07 13.09
C ALA A 243 6.62 -0.04 11.56
N PHE A 244 5.48 -0.50 11.05
CA PHE A 244 5.20 -0.55 9.61
C PHE A 244 4.64 0.73 9.03
N SER A 245 4.18 1.66 9.85
CA SER A 245 3.61 2.93 9.39
C SER A 245 3.88 4.06 10.37
N VAL A 246 4.08 5.28 9.86
CA VAL A 246 4.30 6.47 10.66
C VAL A 246 3.44 7.64 10.18
N LEU A 247 2.81 8.32 11.14
CA LEU A 247 1.91 9.44 10.91
C LEU A 247 2.39 10.66 11.70
N THR A 248 2.24 11.84 11.13
CA THR A 248 2.41 13.11 11.84
C THR A 248 1.06 13.73 12.14
N GLN A 249 0.82 14.12 13.40
CA GLN A 249 -0.39 14.82 13.82
C GLN A 249 -0.22 16.34 13.61
N PRO A 250 -1.32 17.11 13.46
CA PRO A 250 -1.25 18.56 13.27
C PRO A 250 -0.57 19.32 14.42
N ASP A 251 -0.55 18.74 15.63
CA ASP A 251 0.14 19.29 16.81
C ASP A 251 1.63 18.92 16.89
N GLY A 252 2.16 18.28 15.84
CA GLY A 252 3.56 17.86 15.73
C GLY A 252 3.89 16.56 16.43
N LYS A 253 2.90 15.88 17.05
CA LYS A 253 3.11 14.54 17.59
C LYS A 253 3.23 13.50 16.47
N ILE A 254 3.87 12.38 16.79
CA ILE A 254 4.15 11.31 15.85
C ILE A 254 3.49 10.04 16.37
N VAL A 255 2.77 9.32 15.51
CA VAL A 255 2.20 8.02 15.82
C VAL A 255 2.85 6.98 14.93
N ALA A 256 3.55 6.02 15.51
CA ALA A 256 4.05 4.83 14.83
C ALA A 256 3.07 3.67 15.07
N VAL A 257 2.77 2.91 14.02
CA VAL A 257 1.82 1.79 14.05
C VAL A 257 2.46 0.56 13.42
N GLY A 258 2.21 -0.59 14.00
CA GLY A 258 2.77 -1.83 13.50
C GLY A 258 2.34 -3.04 14.32
N SER A 259 3.25 -3.93 14.64
CA SER A 259 3.00 -5.13 15.45
C SER A 259 3.98 -5.25 16.58
N ALA A 260 3.53 -5.83 17.67
CA ALA A 260 4.35 -6.19 18.81
C ALA A 260 4.09 -7.64 19.21
N ASN A 261 5.16 -8.38 19.47
CA ASN A 261 5.10 -9.78 19.85
C ASN A 261 5.30 -9.93 21.36
N ASP A 262 4.50 -10.80 21.99
CA ASP A 262 4.79 -11.30 23.32
C ASP A 262 4.56 -12.81 23.41
N THR A 263 5.03 -13.41 24.47
CA THR A 263 4.94 -14.86 24.66
C THR A 263 3.52 -15.36 24.94
N ALA A 264 2.57 -14.46 25.22
CA ALA A 264 1.21 -14.82 25.63
C ALA A 264 0.22 -14.75 24.46
N THR A 265 0.35 -13.75 23.57
CA THR A 265 -0.62 -13.46 22.50
C THR A 265 -0.03 -13.55 21.10
N PHE A 266 1.27 -13.84 20.95
CA PHE A 266 2.04 -13.72 19.71
C PHE A 266 2.06 -12.27 19.22
N TYR A 267 1.76 -12.00 17.95
CA TYR A 267 1.76 -10.65 17.41
C TYR A 267 0.39 -10.00 17.54
N ASP A 268 0.37 -8.79 18.10
CA ASP A 268 -0.79 -7.91 18.17
C ASP A 268 -0.58 -6.65 17.33
N PHE A 269 -1.66 -6.01 16.89
CA PHE A 269 -1.52 -4.64 16.41
C PHE A 269 -0.94 -3.77 17.52
N ALA A 270 0.08 -2.99 17.20
CA ALA A 270 0.75 -2.11 18.14
C ALA A 270 0.78 -0.67 17.64
N ALA A 271 0.71 0.29 18.54
CA ALA A 271 0.93 1.70 18.24
C ALA A 271 1.65 2.39 19.39
N ALA A 272 2.55 3.31 19.06
CA ALA A 272 3.20 4.21 20.01
C ALA A 272 3.05 5.65 19.57
N ARG A 273 2.86 6.58 20.52
CA ARG A 273 2.84 8.01 20.22
C ARG A 273 4.00 8.73 20.89
N TYR A 274 4.59 9.64 20.12
CA TYR A 274 5.73 10.44 20.55
C TYR A 274 5.38 11.93 20.49
N LEU A 275 5.94 12.70 21.40
CA LEU A 275 5.99 14.15 21.32
C LEU A 275 6.90 14.57 20.16
N SER A 276 6.84 15.83 19.77
CA SER A 276 7.63 16.37 18.64
C SER A 276 9.16 16.21 18.80
N ASN A 277 9.65 16.02 20.01
CA ASN A 277 11.07 15.79 20.30
C ASN A 277 11.44 14.29 20.35
N GLY A 278 10.52 13.37 20.04
CA GLY A 278 10.76 11.93 20.05
C GLY A 278 10.58 11.23 21.40
N THR A 279 10.25 11.96 22.48
CA THR A 279 9.93 11.32 23.76
C THR A 279 8.53 10.66 23.70
N ILE A 280 8.37 9.51 24.38
CA ILE A 280 7.08 8.82 24.41
C ILE A 280 5.99 9.71 25.05
N ASP A 281 4.83 9.84 24.43
CA ASP A 281 3.68 10.57 24.95
C ASP A 281 2.82 9.65 25.83
N THR A 282 3.06 9.65 27.13
CA THR A 282 2.40 8.78 28.10
C THR A 282 0.89 8.99 28.23
N THR A 283 0.32 10.02 27.56
CA THR A 283 -1.12 10.27 27.51
C THR A 283 -1.86 9.45 26.45
N PHE A 284 -1.12 8.67 25.64
CA PHE A 284 -1.67 7.80 24.60
C PHE A 284 -1.69 6.34 25.08
N GLY A 285 -2.86 5.70 25.04
CA GLY A 285 -3.00 4.32 25.46
C GLY A 285 -2.56 4.08 26.92
N VAL A 286 -1.69 3.11 27.12
CA VAL A 286 -1.07 2.79 28.41
C VAL A 286 0.42 3.15 28.34
N GLY A 287 0.81 4.21 29.01
CA GLY A 287 2.20 4.66 29.03
C GLY A 287 2.78 5.02 27.65
N GLY A 288 1.95 5.52 26.74
CA GLY A 288 2.33 5.91 25.40
C GLY A 288 2.20 4.83 24.34
N ARG A 289 1.69 3.65 24.71
CA ARG A 289 1.61 2.44 23.86
C ARG A 289 0.21 1.87 23.83
N VAL A 290 -0.12 1.20 22.72
CA VAL A 290 -1.36 0.46 22.54
C VAL A 290 -1.02 -0.91 21.97
N ARG A 291 -1.66 -1.96 22.46
CA ARG A 291 -1.72 -3.29 21.86
C ARG A 291 -3.18 -3.67 21.63
N THR A 292 -3.44 -4.37 20.54
CA THR A 292 -4.81 -4.76 20.16
C THR A 292 -4.79 -6.17 19.58
N ASP A 293 -5.27 -7.11 20.36
CA ASP A 293 -5.55 -8.49 19.98
C ASP A 293 -6.94 -8.56 19.28
N PHE A 294 -6.99 -9.23 18.13
CA PHE A 294 -8.25 -9.53 17.43
C PHE A 294 -8.91 -10.83 17.90
N GLY A 295 -8.29 -11.53 18.83
CA GLY A 295 -8.82 -12.68 19.54
C GLY A 295 -7.97 -13.93 19.36
N GLY A 296 -7.53 -14.50 20.47
CA GLY A 296 -6.78 -15.74 20.56
C GLY A 296 -5.27 -15.57 20.54
N GLN A 297 -4.56 -16.69 20.64
CA GLN A 297 -3.09 -16.73 20.50
C GLN A 297 -2.75 -16.83 19.01
N ASN A 298 -2.81 -15.72 18.27
CA ASN A 298 -2.71 -15.70 16.83
C ASN A 298 -1.80 -14.57 16.33
N PHE A 299 -1.54 -14.54 15.03
CA PHE A 299 -0.75 -13.51 14.37
C PHE A 299 -1.66 -12.40 13.88
N ASP A 300 -1.60 -11.24 14.52
CA ASP A 300 -2.31 -10.04 14.13
C ASP A 300 -1.29 -8.93 13.89
N ARG A 301 -1.12 -8.47 12.65
CA ARG A 301 -0.11 -7.47 12.31
C ARG A 301 -0.74 -6.28 11.58
N ALA A 302 -0.59 -5.06 12.11
CA ALA A 302 -0.88 -3.85 11.36
C ALA A 302 0.24 -3.57 10.36
N ARG A 303 -0.14 -3.16 9.15
CA ARG A 303 0.79 -2.85 8.05
C ARG A 303 0.73 -1.41 7.63
N SER A 304 -0.38 -0.72 7.85
CA SER A 304 -0.56 0.66 7.44
C SER A 304 -1.53 1.37 8.39
N ALA A 305 -1.35 2.68 8.52
CA ALA A 305 -2.26 3.52 9.27
C ALA A 305 -2.57 4.82 8.52
N ALA A 306 -3.69 5.45 8.88
CA ALA A 306 -4.09 6.75 8.40
C ALA A 306 -4.71 7.59 9.52
N LEU A 307 -4.45 8.90 9.51
CA LEU A 307 -4.98 9.84 10.48
C LEU A 307 -6.25 10.49 9.94
N GLN A 308 -7.36 10.35 10.67
CA GLN A 308 -8.60 11.06 10.36
C GLN A 308 -8.52 12.54 10.78
N PRO A 309 -9.29 13.44 10.14
CA PRO A 309 -9.27 14.88 10.47
C PRO A 309 -9.60 15.20 11.93
N ASP A 310 -10.31 14.32 12.63
CA ASP A 310 -10.67 14.45 14.05
C ASP A 310 -9.61 13.87 15.01
N GLY A 311 -8.45 13.45 14.47
CA GLY A 311 -7.34 12.91 15.24
C GLY A 311 -7.43 11.42 15.55
N ARG A 312 -8.49 10.72 15.08
CA ARG A 312 -8.56 9.27 15.18
C ARG A 312 -7.54 8.61 14.24
N VAL A 313 -7.04 7.45 14.67
CA VAL A 313 -6.11 6.64 13.88
C VAL A 313 -6.83 5.39 13.40
N VAL A 314 -6.79 5.14 12.10
CA VAL A 314 -7.24 3.89 11.48
C VAL A 314 -6.02 3.07 11.11
N ALA A 315 -5.91 1.87 11.66
CA ALA A 315 -4.85 0.90 11.33
C ALA A 315 -5.44 -0.26 10.55
N THR A 316 -4.72 -0.76 9.56
CA THR A 316 -5.10 -1.94 8.78
C THR A 316 -3.94 -2.92 8.65
N GLY A 317 -4.27 -4.18 8.45
CA GLY A 317 -3.31 -5.27 8.28
C GLY A 317 -4.04 -6.59 8.13
N PHE A 318 -3.60 -7.60 8.86
CA PHE A 318 -4.29 -8.88 8.91
C PHE A 318 -4.47 -9.36 10.34
N ALA A 319 -5.49 -10.19 10.55
CA ALA A 319 -5.68 -10.95 11.77
C ALA A 319 -6.02 -12.39 11.42
N THR A 320 -5.50 -13.32 12.20
CA THR A 320 -5.76 -14.74 12.02
C THR A 320 -7.06 -15.13 12.74
N SER A 321 -7.94 -15.84 12.06
CA SER A 321 -9.21 -16.25 12.64
C SER A 321 -9.03 -17.22 13.83
N GLN A 322 -9.90 -17.10 14.85
CA GLN A 322 -9.86 -17.92 16.09
C GLN A 322 -9.95 -19.42 15.85
N ASN A 323 -10.46 -19.87 14.70
CA ASN A 323 -10.61 -21.29 14.36
C ASN A 323 -9.41 -21.89 13.63
N GLY A 324 -8.27 -21.22 13.67
CA GLY A 324 -6.99 -21.74 13.24
C GLY A 324 -6.82 -21.85 11.73
N GLY A 325 -6.44 -20.78 11.05
CA GLY A 325 -5.84 -20.95 9.75
C GLY A 325 -6.10 -19.91 8.69
N THR A 326 -7.15 -19.10 8.73
CA THR A 326 -7.36 -18.07 7.71
C THR A 326 -6.94 -16.69 8.21
N GLN A 327 -6.02 -16.04 7.50
CA GLN A 327 -5.72 -14.64 7.70
C GLN A 327 -6.71 -13.80 6.89
N ASN A 328 -7.35 -12.85 7.55
CA ASN A 328 -8.31 -11.92 6.97
C ASN A 328 -7.76 -10.49 7.04
N PHE A 329 -8.23 -9.60 6.17
CA PHE A 329 -7.98 -8.18 6.38
C PHE A 329 -8.53 -7.76 7.74
N ALA A 330 -7.74 -7.04 8.51
CA ALA A 330 -8.11 -6.52 9.81
C ALA A 330 -8.00 -5.00 9.82
N VAL A 331 -8.98 -4.34 10.45
CA VAL A 331 -9.01 -2.89 10.61
C VAL A 331 -9.35 -2.57 12.05
N ALA A 332 -8.55 -1.72 12.70
CA ALA A 332 -8.83 -1.15 14.01
C ALA A 332 -8.90 0.36 13.91
N ARG A 333 -9.80 0.98 14.69
CA ARG A 333 -9.84 2.43 14.84
C ARG A 333 -9.61 2.82 16.28
N TYR A 334 -8.72 3.79 16.48
CA TYR A 334 -8.39 4.33 17.79
C TYR A 334 -8.84 5.78 17.88
N THR A 335 -9.30 6.19 19.07
CA THR A 335 -9.48 7.60 19.41
C THR A 335 -8.14 8.32 19.38
N SER A 336 -8.18 9.65 19.40
CA SER A 336 -6.96 10.48 19.50
C SER A 336 -6.08 10.18 20.72
N ASN A 337 -6.63 9.48 21.74
CA ASN A 337 -5.89 9.07 22.93
C ASN A 337 -5.44 7.60 22.91
N GLY A 338 -5.55 6.90 21.78
CA GLY A 338 -5.10 5.52 21.64
C GLY A 338 -6.03 4.46 22.24
N ILE A 339 -7.28 4.79 22.54
CA ILE A 339 -8.28 3.83 23.00
C ILE A 339 -9.08 3.33 21.79
N LEU A 340 -9.41 2.03 21.72
CA LEU A 340 -10.30 1.52 20.69
C LEU A 340 -11.61 2.30 20.63
N ASP A 341 -11.98 2.76 19.45
CA ASP A 341 -13.18 3.54 19.22
C ASP A 341 -14.39 2.63 19.04
N THR A 342 -15.14 2.38 20.10
CA THR A 342 -16.31 1.49 20.11
C THR A 342 -17.46 1.98 19.22
N THR A 343 -17.38 3.17 18.63
CA THR A 343 -18.33 3.62 17.60
C THR A 343 -18.01 3.06 16.22
N PHE A 344 -16.86 2.36 16.10
CA PHE A 344 -16.44 1.63 14.92
C PHE A 344 -16.64 0.15 15.16
N SER A 345 -17.53 -0.48 14.38
CA SER A 345 -17.83 -1.93 14.44
C SER A 345 -18.16 -2.48 15.84
N SER A 346 -18.76 -1.66 16.72
CA SER A 346 -19.17 -1.95 18.09
C SER A 346 -18.06 -2.18 19.13
N ASP A 347 -16.88 -2.61 18.72
CA ASP A 347 -15.73 -2.89 19.58
C ASP A 347 -14.41 -2.21 19.14
N GLY A 348 -14.48 -1.39 18.09
CA GLY A 348 -13.32 -0.69 17.52
C GLY A 348 -12.54 -1.49 16.47
N LYS A 349 -12.99 -2.71 16.15
CA LYS A 349 -12.29 -3.65 15.25
C LYS A 349 -13.23 -4.26 14.23
N THR A 350 -12.70 -4.63 13.04
CA THR A 350 -13.43 -5.43 12.06
C THR A 350 -12.48 -6.32 11.27
N GLN A 351 -12.93 -7.48 10.86
CA GLN A 351 -12.24 -8.36 9.94
C GLN A 351 -13.04 -8.49 8.65
N ILE A 352 -12.34 -8.61 7.53
CA ILE A 352 -12.94 -8.72 6.20
C ILE A 352 -12.36 -9.95 5.53
N ASP A 353 -13.22 -10.95 5.32
CA ASP A 353 -12.89 -12.20 4.66
C ASP A 353 -13.24 -12.09 3.16
N PHE A 354 -12.29 -12.38 2.27
CA PHE A 354 -12.49 -12.48 0.83
C PHE A 354 -12.71 -13.92 0.36
N GLY A 355 -12.78 -14.88 1.29
CA GLY A 355 -13.10 -16.28 1.01
C GLY A 355 -11.90 -17.19 0.70
N ASN A 356 -10.66 -16.66 0.72
CA ASN A 356 -9.43 -17.44 0.55
C ASN A 356 -8.58 -17.35 1.82
N CYS A 357 -7.54 -18.18 1.96
CA CYS A 357 -6.60 -18.02 3.07
C CYS A 357 -5.57 -16.91 2.80
N CYS A 358 -4.87 -16.51 3.86
CA CYS A 358 -3.64 -15.72 3.80
C CYS A 358 -3.80 -14.32 3.19
N GLN A 359 -4.90 -13.64 3.52
CA GLN A 359 -5.21 -12.29 3.06
C GLN A 359 -4.57 -11.25 3.99
N SER A 360 -3.91 -10.25 3.42
CA SER A 360 -3.29 -9.15 4.18
C SER A 360 -3.58 -7.81 3.53
N ALA A 361 -4.14 -6.88 4.30
CA ALA A 361 -4.20 -5.48 3.89
C ALA A 361 -2.83 -4.83 4.11
N THR A 362 -2.35 -4.14 3.10
CA THR A 362 -1.03 -3.49 3.08
C THR A 362 -1.12 -1.97 3.11
N LYS A 363 -2.29 -1.40 2.72
CA LYS A 363 -2.50 0.05 2.71
C LYS A 363 -3.92 0.41 3.12
N VAL A 364 -4.04 1.51 3.88
CA VAL A 364 -5.31 2.17 4.18
C VAL A 364 -5.34 3.57 3.59
N LEU A 365 -6.48 3.94 2.99
CA LEU A 365 -6.76 5.27 2.47
C LEU A 365 -8.06 5.79 3.10
N LEU A 366 -8.15 7.10 3.33
CA LEU A 366 -9.33 7.75 3.89
C LEU A 366 -9.96 8.65 2.83
N GLN A 367 -11.24 8.43 2.54
CA GLN A 367 -12.01 9.30 1.65
C GLN A 367 -12.44 10.59 2.35
N SER A 368 -12.69 11.62 1.59
CA SER A 368 -13.14 12.93 2.11
C SER A 368 -14.49 12.85 2.84
N ASP A 369 -15.35 11.90 2.45
CA ASP A 369 -16.62 11.59 3.10
C ASP A 369 -16.48 10.73 4.36
N GLY A 370 -15.24 10.35 4.74
CA GLY A 370 -14.89 9.58 5.91
C GLY A 370 -15.05 8.07 5.78
N LYS A 371 -15.29 7.55 4.57
CA LYS A 371 -15.18 6.12 4.27
C LYS A 371 -13.71 5.70 4.28
N ILE A 372 -13.47 4.41 4.44
CA ILE A 372 -12.15 3.83 4.58
C ILE A 372 -11.97 2.80 3.47
N ILE A 373 -10.91 2.96 2.67
CA ILE A 373 -10.48 1.96 1.69
C ILE A 373 -9.30 1.18 2.28
N THR A 374 -9.37 -0.13 2.25
CA THR A 374 -8.22 -0.99 2.58
C THR A 374 -7.83 -1.80 1.36
N VAL A 375 -6.55 -1.83 1.06
CA VAL A 375 -5.96 -2.44 -0.14
C VAL A 375 -4.91 -3.46 0.28
N GLY A 376 -4.80 -4.55 -0.45
CA GLY A 376 -3.82 -5.59 -0.19
C GLY A 376 -3.91 -6.75 -1.18
N GLY A 377 -3.49 -7.93 -0.75
CA GLY A 377 -3.50 -9.14 -1.57
C GLY A 377 -3.77 -10.40 -0.76
N SER A 378 -3.87 -11.50 -1.45
CA SER A 378 -3.79 -12.84 -0.87
C SER A 378 -2.41 -13.43 -1.16
N ASN A 379 -1.83 -14.11 -0.18
CA ASN A 379 -0.54 -14.80 -0.28
C ASN A 379 -0.75 -16.31 -0.11
N GLY A 380 -1.77 -16.88 -0.77
CA GLY A 380 -2.09 -18.29 -0.72
C GLY A 380 -1.27 -19.12 -1.72
N GLU A 381 -1.13 -20.42 -1.47
CA GLU A 381 -0.54 -21.38 -2.42
C GLU A 381 -1.45 -21.66 -3.64
N SER A 382 -2.59 -20.98 -3.74
CA SER A 382 -3.53 -21.13 -4.85
C SER A 382 -3.24 -20.10 -5.95
N SER A 383 -3.49 -20.47 -7.20
CA SER A 383 -3.34 -19.64 -8.41
C SER A 383 -4.26 -18.39 -8.45
N ASP A 384 -4.76 -17.94 -7.31
CA ASP A 384 -5.79 -16.90 -7.18
C ASP A 384 -5.30 -15.69 -6.36
N ASP A 385 -4.00 -15.42 -6.34
CA ASP A 385 -3.46 -14.21 -5.71
C ASP A 385 -3.79 -12.99 -6.55
N ASP A 386 -4.59 -12.10 -5.99
CA ASP A 386 -5.19 -10.95 -6.67
C ASP A 386 -4.96 -9.66 -5.86
N PHE A 387 -5.14 -8.53 -6.52
CA PHE A 387 -5.32 -7.26 -5.80
C PHE A 387 -6.70 -7.28 -5.13
N LEU A 388 -6.71 -7.05 -3.84
CA LEU A 388 -7.92 -7.03 -3.02
C LEU A 388 -8.15 -5.63 -2.48
N LEU A 389 -9.39 -5.12 -2.63
CA LEU A 389 -9.80 -3.86 -2.03
C LEU A 389 -11.12 -4.06 -1.28
N ALA A 390 -11.25 -3.39 -0.15
CA ALA A 390 -12.54 -3.28 0.53
C ALA A 390 -12.81 -1.83 0.92
N ARG A 391 -14.08 -1.41 0.82
CA ARG A 391 -14.52 -0.12 1.31
C ARG A 391 -15.43 -0.30 2.53
N LEU A 392 -15.07 0.40 3.60
CA LEU A 392 -15.86 0.46 4.82
C LEU A 392 -16.51 1.84 4.93
N ASN A 393 -17.73 1.87 5.44
CA ASN A 393 -18.35 3.12 5.86
C ASN A 393 -17.69 3.65 7.15
N ARG A 394 -18.04 4.87 7.56
CA ARG A 394 -17.50 5.53 8.76
C ARG A 394 -17.65 4.73 10.05
N ARG A 395 -18.54 3.74 10.09
CA ARG A 395 -18.83 2.92 11.27
C ARG A 395 -18.18 1.54 11.23
N GLY A 396 -17.39 1.23 10.20
CA GLY A 396 -16.63 0.00 10.10
C GLY A 396 -17.35 -1.17 9.44
N SER A 397 -18.61 -1.03 8.98
CA SER A 397 -19.25 -2.03 8.15
C SER A 397 -18.89 -1.85 6.68
N LEU A 398 -18.91 -2.93 5.88
CA LEU A 398 -18.71 -2.88 4.44
C LEU A 398 -19.70 -1.92 3.78
N ASP A 399 -19.18 -1.09 2.87
CA ASP A 399 -19.99 -0.23 2.00
C ASP A 399 -20.37 -1.02 0.74
N THR A 400 -21.57 -1.57 0.74
CA THR A 400 -22.06 -2.46 -0.33
C THR A 400 -22.24 -1.79 -1.68
N THR A 401 -22.05 -0.47 -1.78
CA THR A 401 -22.06 0.28 -3.05
C THR A 401 -20.73 0.23 -3.78
N PHE A 402 -19.69 -0.37 -3.18
CA PHE A 402 -18.35 -0.52 -3.76
C PHE A 402 -18.14 -1.96 -4.23
N GLY A 403 -17.86 -2.15 -5.51
CA GLY A 403 -17.64 -3.47 -6.09
C GLY A 403 -18.79 -4.46 -5.80
N VAL A 404 -18.45 -5.65 -5.36
CA VAL A 404 -19.43 -6.68 -4.99
C VAL A 404 -19.52 -6.77 -3.46
N GLY A 405 -20.57 -6.21 -2.89
CA GLY A 405 -20.81 -6.25 -1.44
C GLY A 405 -19.74 -5.55 -0.60
N GLY A 406 -19.13 -4.50 -1.12
CA GLY A 406 -18.10 -3.72 -0.45
C GLY A 406 -16.67 -4.20 -0.75
N LYS A 407 -16.49 -5.11 -1.69
CA LYS A 407 -15.22 -5.78 -1.98
C LYS A 407 -14.93 -5.77 -3.49
N VAL A 408 -13.67 -5.66 -3.83
CA VAL A 408 -13.16 -5.80 -5.20
C VAL A 408 -12.01 -6.79 -5.21
N ARG A 409 -12.00 -7.66 -6.21
CA ARG A 409 -10.92 -8.59 -6.52
C ARG A 409 -10.49 -8.34 -7.96
N THR A 410 -9.19 -8.14 -8.19
CA THR A 410 -8.65 -7.86 -9.52
C THR A 410 -7.52 -8.81 -9.84
N SER A 411 -7.77 -9.70 -10.79
CA SER A 411 -6.77 -10.58 -11.36
C SER A 411 -6.08 -9.92 -12.55
N PHE A 412 -4.79 -10.16 -12.70
CA PHE A 412 -4.01 -9.78 -13.90
C PHE A 412 -3.82 -10.97 -14.86
N GLY A 413 -4.50 -12.07 -14.64
CA GLY A 413 -4.41 -13.33 -15.39
C GLY A 413 -4.35 -14.53 -14.45
N ASP A 414 -3.92 -15.70 -14.96
CA ASP A 414 -3.94 -16.96 -14.19
C ASP A 414 -2.70 -17.14 -13.28
N LEU A 415 -2.02 -16.06 -12.90
CA LEU A 415 -0.81 -16.09 -12.09
C LEU A 415 -0.92 -15.18 -10.88
N ASN A 416 -0.15 -15.54 -9.85
CA ASN A 416 -0.09 -14.86 -8.58
C ASN A 416 0.28 -13.39 -8.71
N GLY A 417 -0.39 -12.54 -7.93
CA GLY A 417 -0.11 -11.12 -7.80
C GLY A 417 -0.63 -10.57 -6.47
N GLY A 418 -0.15 -9.42 -6.05
CA GLY A 418 -0.61 -8.81 -4.81
C GLY A 418 -0.37 -7.31 -4.80
N ALA A 419 -1.30 -6.56 -4.19
CA ALA A 419 -1.11 -5.12 -3.98
C ALA A 419 -0.34 -4.87 -2.70
N ASN A 420 0.66 -3.98 -2.79
CA ASN A 420 1.48 -3.55 -1.65
C ASN A 420 1.21 -2.10 -1.25
N GLY A 421 0.76 -1.26 -2.17
CA GLY A 421 0.52 0.14 -1.94
C GLY A 421 -0.68 0.69 -2.70
N ALA A 422 -1.18 1.84 -2.28
CA ALA A 422 -2.23 2.55 -3.00
C ALA A 422 -2.19 4.05 -2.72
N ALA A 423 -2.75 4.82 -3.65
CA ALA A 423 -2.95 6.26 -3.51
C ALA A 423 -4.24 6.69 -4.22
N PHE A 424 -4.84 7.81 -3.76
CA PHE A 424 -5.86 8.51 -4.52
C PHE A 424 -5.24 9.39 -5.60
N GLN A 425 -5.90 9.47 -6.75
CA GLN A 425 -5.67 10.54 -7.71
C GLN A 425 -6.53 11.77 -7.35
N SER A 426 -6.22 12.92 -7.93
CA SER A 426 -6.92 14.18 -7.65
C SER A 426 -8.40 14.17 -8.04
N ASP A 427 -8.79 13.23 -8.91
CA ASP A 427 -10.18 13.00 -9.34
C ASP A 427 -10.91 11.95 -8.47
N GLY A 428 -10.30 11.52 -7.38
CA GLY A 428 -10.84 10.57 -6.42
C GLY A 428 -10.61 9.09 -6.76
N LYS A 429 -10.13 8.79 -7.96
CA LYS A 429 -9.83 7.40 -8.34
C LYS A 429 -8.74 6.79 -7.48
N ILE A 430 -8.82 5.48 -7.28
CA ILE A 430 -7.87 4.70 -6.49
C ILE A 430 -6.88 4.04 -7.45
N VAL A 431 -5.58 4.25 -7.23
CA VAL A 431 -4.53 3.46 -7.89
C VAL A 431 -3.89 2.54 -6.87
N ALA A 432 -4.01 1.23 -7.06
CA ALA A 432 -3.29 0.21 -6.32
C ALA A 432 -2.06 -0.21 -7.12
N VAL A 433 -0.95 -0.47 -6.41
CA VAL A 433 0.32 -0.93 -7.00
C VAL A 433 0.83 -2.16 -6.25
N GLY A 434 1.56 -3.00 -6.97
CA GLY A 434 2.15 -4.20 -6.41
C GLY A 434 2.89 -4.99 -7.48
N TRP A 435 2.72 -6.28 -7.48
CA TRP A 435 3.42 -7.17 -8.39
C TRP A 435 2.50 -8.19 -9.03
N GLN A 436 2.90 -8.69 -10.18
CA GLN A 436 2.26 -9.78 -10.90
C GLN A 436 3.32 -10.69 -11.50
N ALA A 437 3.20 -11.99 -11.27
CA ALA A 437 4.02 -13.00 -11.93
C ALA A 437 3.73 -13.06 -13.43
N THR A 438 4.68 -13.54 -14.24
CA THR A 438 4.55 -13.66 -15.69
C THR A 438 4.68 -15.11 -16.13
N PHE A 439 3.87 -15.53 -17.11
CA PHE A 439 3.91 -16.91 -17.66
C PHE A 439 5.22 -17.26 -18.37
N THR A 440 5.88 -16.26 -18.94
CA THR A 440 6.98 -16.52 -19.88
C THR A 440 8.32 -16.78 -19.20
N ASN A 441 8.55 -16.21 -18.00
CA ASN A 441 9.90 -16.15 -17.44
C ASN A 441 9.97 -16.45 -15.93
N GLN A 442 8.84 -16.74 -15.25
CA GLN A 442 8.73 -16.90 -13.78
C GLN A 442 9.17 -15.65 -12.98
N TRP A 443 9.22 -14.49 -13.64
CA TRP A 443 9.55 -13.21 -13.00
C TRP A 443 8.28 -12.45 -12.67
N THR A 444 8.41 -11.49 -11.75
CA THR A 444 7.32 -10.56 -11.44
C THR A 444 7.61 -9.20 -12.08
N ASN A 445 6.56 -8.47 -12.38
CA ASN A 445 6.62 -7.10 -12.89
C ASN A 445 5.89 -6.16 -11.96
N PHE A 446 6.22 -4.87 -11.99
CA PHE A 446 5.34 -3.85 -11.40
C PHE A 446 3.96 -3.97 -12.01
N ALA A 447 2.95 -4.08 -11.17
CA ALA A 447 1.55 -4.13 -11.56
C ALA A 447 0.81 -2.94 -10.93
N LEU A 448 -0.01 -2.26 -11.74
CA LEU A 448 -0.87 -1.16 -11.28
C LEU A 448 -2.30 -1.42 -11.76
N ALA A 449 -3.27 -1.10 -10.92
CA ALA A 449 -4.69 -1.10 -11.28
C ALA A 449 -5.34 0.19 -10.81
N ARG A 450 -6.19 0.79 -11.66
CA ARG A 450 -6.97 1.97 -11.30
C ARG A 450 -8.45 1.66 -11.22
N TYR A 451 -9.07 2.13 -10.15
CA TYR A 451 -10.48 1.89 -9.85
C TYR A 451 -11.23 3.21 -9.83
N LEU A 452 -12.45 3.15 -10.35
CA LEU A 452 -13.41 4.25 -10.26
C LEU A 452 -13.89 4.38 -8.80
N ASP A 453 -14.06 5.61 -8.37
CA ASP A 453 -14.58 5.94 -7.05
C ASP A 453 -15.24 7.32 -7.12
N SER A 454 -16.52 7.39 -6.80
CA SER A 454 -17.28 8.64 -6.73
C SER A 454 -17.23 9.17 -5.29
N GLN A 455 -16.27 10.07 -5.01
CA GLN A 455 -16.19 10.76 -3.72
C GLN A 455 -17.25 11.86 -3.58
#